data_7c6aa8d10ca8a8b27bba771fb82678a4
#
_entry.id   7c6aa8d10ca8a8b27bba771fb82678a4
#
_cell.length_a   1.000
_cell.length_b   1.000
_cell.length_c   1.000
_cell.angle_alpha   90.00
_cell.angle_beta   90.00
_cell.angle_gamma   90.00
#
_symmetry.space_group_name_H-M   'P 1'
#
loop_
_entity.id
_entity.type
_entity.pdbx_description
1 polymer ?
#
loop_
_entity_poly.entity_id
_entity_poly.type
_entity_poly.pdbx_seq_one_letter_code
_entity_poly.pdbx_strand_id
1 'polypeptide(L)'
;YEADRLPAINLAGIYDRSTGWREPVNLPNGCFSYLRVDGEMYRLPEVRPISHGISLDYRHGIFHRHTTWHTARGNVTLRTERFASMDQVHVIGMRFQISADFHADIELVTGIDTKVWDLNGPHLEKISMQGQQDDMVVTAQTHEEGISIAVAEGVLASYPAEMKQIVKNHKILHRIFFITMPGETYTTDKWITVFTGKDVVNPREEALHLLQQSRTEGYDTLLERHNRRWEELWKHAEVKIRGDVKAMEAVNYSIYHLQSIAPRHTDSLSIPARGLSGQTYKGAVFWDTEMFMLDFFLMTDPATARILMKYRIDTLAGALRKAAHYGYEGAFYAWESQEGGYDACTDYNVTDVF
;
A
#
# COMPACT_ATOMS: atom_id res chain seq x y z
N TYR A 1 5.85 -8.66 15.12
CA TYR A 1 5.61 -7.30 15.57
C TYR A 1 4.42 -7.33 16.51
N GLU A 2 4.55 -6.73 17.68
CA GLU A 2 3.60 -6.79 18.77
C GLU A 2 2.55 -5.66 18.71
N ALA A 3 2.09 -5.18 19.83
CA ALA A 3 0.94 -4.31 19.98
C ALA A 3 0.98 -3.00 19.14
N ASP A 4 2.14 -2.53 18.75
CA ASP A 4 2.35 -1.26 18.04
C ASP A 4 2.23 -1.38 16.51
N ARG A 5 1.47 -2.35 16.03
CA ARG A 5 1.22 -2.58 14.60
C ARG A 5 0.38 -1.46 14.01
N LEU A 6 1.04 -0.40 13.69
CA LEU A 6 0.40 0.71 13.00
C LEU A 6 0.40 0.44 11.50
N PRO A 7 -0.71 0.73 10.82
CA PRO A 7 -0.80 0.55 9.39
C PRO A 7 0.15 1.49 8.66
N ALA A 8 0.70 1.03 7.54
CA ALA A 8 1.52 1.84 6.67
C ALA A 8 1.02 1.77 5.22
N ILE A 9 1.04 2.90 4.53
CA ILE A 9 0.85 3.02 3.10
C ILE A 9 2.09 3.74 2.57
N ASN A 10 2.97 3.00 1.93
CA ASN A 10 4.18 3.54 1.33
C ASN A 10 4.05 3.56 -0.19
N LEU A 11 4.48 4.65 -0.82
CA LEU A 11 4.64 4.76 -2.26
C LEU A 11 6.11 4.67 -2.63
N ALA A 12 6.38 4.04 -3.77
CA ALA A 12 7.72 4.04 -4.35
C ALA A 12 8.15 5.48 -4.66
N GLY A 13 9.38 5.84 -4.26
CA GLY A 13 9.99 7.12 -4.62
C GLY A 13 9.56 8.33 -3.79
N ILE A 14 8.78 8.16 -2.74
CA ILE A 14 8.43 9.26 -1.83
C ILE A 14 9.26 9.12 -0.55
N TYR A 15 10.24 9.99 -0.42
CA TYR A 15 11.15 10.07 0.72
C TYR A 15 11.08 11.44 1.36
N ASP A 16 11.38 11.51 2.65
CA ASP A 16 11.47 12.76 3.39
C ASP A 16 12.43 12.65 4.58
N ARG A 17 12.99 13.78 4.97
CA ARG A 17 13.79 13.95 6.17
C ARG A 17 13.10 14.92 7.10
N SER A 18 12.87 14.50 8.33
CA SER A 18 12.41 15.37 9.40
C SER A 18 13.55 15.66 10.40
N THR A 19 13.82 14.75 11.32
CA THR A 19 14.76 14.98 12.43
C THR A 19 16.08 14.23 12.33
N GLY A 20 16.17 13.19 11.53
CA GLY A 20 17.35 12.32 11.41
C GLY A 20 17.67 11.97 9.96
N TRP A 21 17.63 10.70 9.66
CA TRP A 21 17.87 10.24 8.28
C TRP A 21 16.63 10.38 7.40
N ARG A 22 16.84 10.35 6.09
CA ARG A 22 15.80 10.33 5.08
C ARG A 22 15.21 8.91 4.96
N GLU A 23 13.89 8.79 4.97
CA GLU A 23 13.19 7.50 4.89
C GLU A 23 11.90 7.60 4.04
N PRO A 24 11.29 6.47 3.63
CA PRO A 24 10.01 6.50 2.93
C PRO A 24 8.91 7.11 3.79
N VAL A 25 8.10 7.93 3.17
CA VAL A 25 6.97 8.57 3.83
C VAL A 25 5.82 7.58 4.01
N ASN A 26 5.26 7.50 5.21
CA ASN A 26 4.02 6.80 5.46
C ASN A 26 2.85 7.75 5.21
N LEU A 27 1.99 7.39 4.24
CA LEU A 27 0.89 8.22 3.79
C LEU A 27 -0.35 8.09 4.67
N PRO A 28 -1.31 9.05 4.62
CA PRO A 28 -2.60 8.92 5.27
C PRO A 28 -3.26 7.58 4.93
N ASN A 29 -3.71 6.86 5.96
CA ASN A 29 -4.22 5.49 5.83
C ASN A 29 -5.65 5.46 5.31
N GLY A 30 -5.81 5.35 4.00
CA GLY A 30 -7.10 5.13 3.35
C GLY A 30 -7.74 3.77 3.61
N CYS A 31 -7.01 2.78 4.11
CA CYS A 31 -7.55 1.45 4.45
C CYS A 31 -8.20 1.36 5.84
N PHE A 32 -8.31 2.48 6.57
CA PHE A 32 -8.90 2.50 7.91
C PHE A 32 -10.35 2.02 7.89
N SER A 33 -10.68 1.08 8.80
CA SER A 33 -12.06 0.59 8.99
C SER A 33 -12.24 -0.15 10.31
N TYR A 34 -13.48 -0.15 10.83
CA TYR A 34 -13.94 -1.00 11.92
C TYR A 34 -15.45 -1.19 11.86
N LEU A 35 -15.96 -2.16 12.63
CA LEU A 35 -17.38 -2.50 12.70
C LEU A 35 -17.95 -2.14 14.07
N ARG A 36 -19.19 -1.64 14.09
CA ARG A 36 -20.01 -1.59 15.30
C ARG A 36 -21.27 -2.41 15.08
N VAL A 37 -21.67 -3.13 16.10
CA VAL A 37 -22.85 -3.98 16.11
C VAL A 37 -23.68 -3.62 17.35
N ASP A 38 -24.94 -3.27 17.18
CA ASP A 38 -25.84 -2.83 18.26
C ASP A 38 -25.19 -1.74 19.16
N GLY A 39 -24.39 -0.85 18.55
CA GLY A 39 -23.68 0.24 19.21
C GLY A 39 -22.34 -0.11 19.83
N GLU A 40 -21.96 -1.38 19.96
CA GLU A 40 -20.66 -1.83 20.48
C GLU A 40 -19.64 -1.97 19.37
N MET A 41 -18.36 -1.66 19.67
CA MET A 41 -17.25 -1.73 18.72
C MET A 41 -16.65 -3.13 18.64
N TYR A 42 -16.52 -3.66 17.43
CA TYR A 42 -15.87 -4.94 17.13
C TYR A 42 -14.65 -4.71 16.26
N ARG A 43 -13.49 -4.77 16.87
CA ARG A 43 -12.20 -4.54 16.23
C ARG A 43 -11.11 -5.42 16.90
N LEU A 44 -10.20 -5.93 16.11
CA LEU A 44 -8.97 -6.56 16.60
C LEU A 44 -7.93 -5.49 16.98
N PRO A 45 -7.19 -5.67 18.09
CA PRO A 45 -7.21 -6.79 19.04
C PRO A 45 -8.19 -6.57 20.21
N GLU A 46 -9.01 -5.54 20.21
CA GLU A 46 -9.82 -5.07 21.37
C GLU A 46 -10.89 -6.09 21.75
N VAL A 47 -11.50 -6.75 20.76
CA VAL A 47 -12.51 -7.79 20.99
C VAL A 47 -12.03 -9.11 20.41
N ARG A 48 -11.89 -10.14 21.26
CA ARG A 48 -11.46 -11.46 20.83
C ARG A 48 -12.52 -12.11 19.95
N PRO A 49 -12.18 -12.52 18.71
CA PRO A 49 -13.11 -13.23 17.84
C PRO A 49 -13.24 -14.71 18.23
N ILE A 50 -14.34 -15.35 17.84
CA ILE A 50 -14.49 -16.81 17.91
C ILE A 50 -13.80 -17.51 16.73
N SER A 51 -13.69 -16.82 15.60
CA SER A 51 -12.93 -17.27 14.43
C SER A 51 -12.23 -16.10 13.76
N HIS A 52 -10.97 -16.29 13.39
CA HIS A 52 -10.20 -15.31 12.64
C HIS A 52 -9.20 -15.99 11.73
N GLY A 53 -9.17 -15.57 10.47
CA GLY A 53 -8.21 -16.05 9.49
C GLY A 53 -7.80 -14.94 8.53
N ILE A 54 -6.57 -15.04 8.08
CA ILE A 54 -6.02 -14.22 7.01
C ILE A 54 -5.40 -15.12 5.95
N SER A 55 -5.52 -14.75 4.69
CA SER A 55 -4.87 -15.44 3.59
C SER A 55 -4.45 -14.44 2.51
N LEU A 56 -3.43 -14.80 1.77
CA LEU A 56 -2.98 -14.09 0.59
C LEU A 56 -3.12 -15.04 -0.61
N ASP A 57 -3.97 -14.67 -1.56
CA ASP A 57 -3.88 -15.22 -2.90
C ASP A 57 -2.69 -14.56 -3.60
N TYR A 58 -1.53 -15.19 -3.51
CA TYR A 58 -0.31 -14.64 -4.10
C TYR A 58 -0.29 -14.72 -5.64
N ARG A 59 -1.17 -15.52 -6.27
CA ARG A 59 -1.29 -15.53 -7.74
C ARG A 59 -1.88 -14.23 -8.27
N HIS A 60 -2.77 -13.63 -7.50
CA HIS A 60 -3.44 -12.38 -7.87
C HIS A 60 -3.12 -11.20 -6.93
N GLY A 61 -2.29 -11.40 -5.90
CA GLY A 61 -1.94 -10.32 -4.96
C GLY A 61 -3.12 -9.80 -4.15
N ILE A 62 -4.08 -10.67 -3.82
CA ILE A 62 -5.30 -10.33 -3.10
C ILE A 62 -5.19 -10.79 -1.65
N PHE A 63 -5.35 -9.86 -0.72
CA PHE A 63 -5.36 -10.16 0.72
C PHE A 63 -6.80 -10.33 1.21
N HIS A 64 -7.08 -11.46 1.83
CA HIS A 64 -8.36 -11.79 2.42
C HIS A 64 -8.25 -11.84 3.93
N ARG A 65 -9.28 -11.36 4.61
CA ARG A 65 -9.48 -11.51 6.05
C ARG A 65 -10.90 -11.92 6.34
N HIS A 66 -11.06 -12.87 7.23
CA HIS A 66 -12.36 -13.32 7.75
C HIS A 66 -12.30 -13.28 9.27
N THR A 67 -13.31 -12.67 9.89
CA THR A 67 -13.41 -12.58 11.34
C THR A 67 -14.86 -12.73 11.76
N THR A 68 -15.11 -13.66 12.72
CA THR A 68 -16.43 -13.82 13.32
C THR A 68 -16.34 -13.53 14.80
N TRP A 69 -17.19 -12.65 15.27
CA TRP A 69 -17.35 -12.34 16.68
C TRP A 69 -18.69 -12.89 17.19
N HIS A 70 -18.70 -13.32 18.46
CA HIS A 70 -19.92 -13.61 19.19
C HIS A 70 -20.36 -12.36 19.93
N THR A 71 -21.60 -11.95 19.72
CA THR A 71 -22.26 -10.83 20.41
C THR A 71 -23.27 -11.37 21.42
N ALA A 72 -23.88 -10.51 22.23
CA ALA A 72 -24.94 -10.91 23.14
C ALA A 72 -26.17 -11.54 22.44
N ARG A 73 -26.37 -11.28 21.13
CA ARG A 73 -27.53 -11.69 20.35
C ARG A 73 -27.28 -12.81 19.34
N GLY A 74 -26.01 -13.07 19.01
CA GLY A 74 -25.63 -14.05 18.00
C GLY A 74 -24.26 -13.75 17.40
N ASN A 75 -23.98 -14.29 16.23
CA ASN A 75 -22.69 -14.15 15.57
C ASN A 75 -22.76 -13.13 14.45
N VAL A 76 -21.69 -12.31 14.33
CA VAL A 76 -21.47 -11.39 13.22
C VAL A 76 -20.14 -11.74 12.56
N THR A 77 -20.17 -11.84 11.23
CA THR A 77 -18.98 -12.14 10.40
C THR A 77 -18.67 -10.95 9.51
N LEU A 78 -17.42 -10.53 9.54
CA LEU A 78 -16.84 -9.58 8.60
C LEU A 78 -15.80 -10.29 7.73
N ARG A 79 -16.01 -10.30 6.42
CA ARG A 79 -15.00 -10.66 5.43
C ARG A 79 -14.51 -9.40 4.75
N THR A 80 -13.21 -9.30 4.55
CA THR A 80 -12.62 -8.21 3.78
C THR A 80 -11.66 -8.75 2.75
N GLU A 81 -11.74 -8.18 1.58
CA GLU A 81 -10.83 -8.40 0.46
C GLU A 81 -10.18 -7.08 0.08
N ARG A 82 -8.88 -7.08 -0.25
CA ARG A 82 -8.19 -5.88 -0.73
C ARG A 82 -7.02 -6.22 -1.63
N PHE A 83 -6.76 -5.32 -2.57
CA PHE A 83 -5.60 -5.39 -3.45
C PHE A 83 -5.13 -3.98 -3.83
N ALA A 84 -3.83 -3.81 -4.07
CA ALA A 84 -3.28 -2.66 -4.79
C ALA A 84 -3.28 -3.02 -6.28
N SER A 85 -3.95 -2.22 -7.10
CA SER A 85 -4.18 -2.58 -8.49
C SER A 85 -2.88 -2.64 -9.29
N MET A 86 -2.66 -3.73 -10.01
CA MET A 86 -1.54 -3.90 -10.95
C MET A 86 -1.83 -3.30 -12.32
N ASP A 87 -3.07 -2.97 -12.60
CA ASP A 87 -3.48 -2.29 -13.83
C ASP A 87 -3.53 -0.78 -13.63
N GLN A 88 -4.29 -0.31 -12.65
CA GLN A 88 -4.40 1.09 -12.28
C GLN A 88 -3.61 1.34 -11.00
N VAL A 89 -2.31 1.61 -11.12
CA VAL A 89 -1.34 1.62 -10.01
C VAL A 89 -1.62 2.65 -8.90
N HIS A 90 -2.47 3.61 -9.16
CA HIS A 90 -2.90 4.62 -8.18
C HIS A 90 -4.15 4.21 -7.38
N VAL A 91 -4.69 3.00 -7.58
CA VAL A 91 -5.94 2.54 -6.96
C VAL A 91 -5.71 1.35 -6.04
N ILE A 92 -6.27 1.43 -4.83
CA ILE A 92 -6.46 0.29 -3.93
C ILE A 92 -7.96 -0.03 -3.89
N GLY A 93 -8.32 -1.27 -4.24
CA GLY A 93 -9.68 -1.80 -4.10
C GLY A 93 -9.85 -2.52 -2.77
N MET A 94 -10.97 -2.28 -2.09
CA MET A 94 -11.39 -3.03 -0.90
C MET A 94 -12.86 -3.40 -0.99
N ARG A 95 -13.21 -4.61 -0.53
CA ARG A 95 -14.60 -5.08 -0.40
C ARG A 95 -14.85 -5.55 1.01
N PHE A 96 -15.95 -5.11 1.59
CA PHE A 96 -16.45 -5.57 2.88
C PHE A 96 -17.70 -6.41 2.65
N GLN A 97 -17.76 -7.59 3.25
CA GLN A 97 -18.96 -8.43 3.29
C GLN A 97 -19.30 -8.70 4.75
N ILE A 98 -20.49 -8.30 5.14
CA ILE A 98 -20.98 -8.40 6.52
C ILE A 98 -22.22 -9.29 6.53
N SER A 99 -22.25 -10.26 7.44
CA SER A 99 -23.43 -11.10 7.69
C SER A 99 -23.62 -11.34 9.19
N ALA A 100 -24.87 -11.53 9.61
CA ALA A 100 -25.21 -11.89 10.97
C ALA A 100 -26.25 -13.01 10.97
N ASP A 101 -26.30 -13.81 12.05
CA ASP A 101 -27.33 -14.84 12.25
C ASP A 101 -28.59 -14.31 12.96
N PHE A 102 -28.66 -12.99 13.16
CA PHE A 102 -29.76 -12.26 13.76
C PHE A 102 -29.95 -10.89 13.10
N HIS A 103 -31.05 -10.18 13.42
CA HIS A 103 -31.24 -8.79 13.04
C HIS A 103 -30.30 -7.89 13.87
N ALA A 104 -29.25 -7.39 13.27
CA ALA A 104 -28.26 -6.53 13.94
C ALA A 104 -28.29 -5.13 13.37
N ASP A 105 -28.22 -4.12 14.24
CA ASP A 105 -27.93 -2.75 13.85
C ASP A 105 -26.43 -2.64 13.56
N ILE A 106 -26.08 -2.48 12.31
CA ILE A 106 -24.69 -2.41 11.85
C ILE A 106 -24.31 -0.96 11.54
N GLU A 107 -23.13 -0.58 12.02
CA GLU A 107 -22.43 0.61 11.57
C GLU A 107 -21.03 0.17 11.04
N LEU A 108 -20.87 0.15 9.72
CA LEU A 108 -19.55 0.05 9.11
C LEU A 108 -18.92 1.44 9.08
N VAL A 109 -17.78 1.59 9.76
CA VAL A 109 -16.98 2.81 9.73
C VAL A 109 -15.74 2.59 8.89
N THR A 110 -15.54 3.45 7.91
CA THR A 110 -14.38 3.44 7.01
C THR A 110 -13.93 4.86 6.70
N GLY A 111 -12.72 5.06 6.21
CA GLY A 111 -12.25 6.41 5.90
C GLY A 111 -10.74 6.51 5.81
N ILE A 112 -10.24 7.72 6.00
CA ILE A 112 -8.81 8.04 5.95
C ILE A 112 -8.36 8.51 7.34
N ASP A 113 -7.34 7.82 7.89
CA ASP A 113 -6.67 8.19 9.13
C ASP A 113 -5.36 8.92 8.81
N THR A 114 -5.23 10.16 9.24
CA THR A 114 -4.01 10.96 9.01
C THR A 114 -2.96 10.78 10.11
N LYS A 115 -3.31 10.09 11.21
CA LYS A 115 -2.36 9.76 12.25
C LYS A 115 -1.55 8.54 11.82
N VAL A 116 -0.49 8.77 11.10
CA VAL A 116 0.49 7.77 10.69
C VAL A 116 1.70 7.81 11.61
N TRP A 117 2.46 6.73 11.63
CA TRP A 117 3.72 6.65 12.36
C TRP A 117 4.90 6.62 11.39
N ASP A 118 6.03 7.10 11.85
CA ASP A 118 7.29 7.10 11.13
C ASP A 118 8.41 6.69 12.10
N LEU A 119 9.51 6.15 11.60
CA LEU A 119 10.68 5.88 12.44
C LEU A 119 11.33 7.19 12.85
N ASN A 120 11.37 8.16 11.97
CA ASN A 120 12.13 9.41 12.10
C ASN A 120 11.33 10.65 11.68
N GLY A 121 10.00 10.58 11.81
CA GLY A 121 9.07 11.64 11.45
C GLY A 121 8.81 12.68 12.53
N PRO A 122 7.74 13.44 12.38
CA PRO A 122 6.73 13.34 11.33
C PRO A 122 7.23 13.81 9.97
N HIS A 123 6.73 13.20 8.90
CA HIS A 123 7.10 13.55 7.51
C HIS A 123 6.03 14.36 6.78
N LEU A 124 4.83 14.45 7.35
CA LEU A 124 3.70 15.14 6.71
C LEU A 124 3.32 16.41 7.46
N GLU A 125 3.16 17.48 6.72
CA GLU A 125 2.65 18.77 7.19
C GLU A 125 1.48 19.26 6.33
N LYS A 126 0.85 20.38 6.74
CA LYS A 126 -0.27 21.04 6.03
C LYS A 126 -1.41 20.08 5.69
N ILE A 127 -1.72 19.18 6.62
CA ILE A 127 -2.76 18.16 6.45
C ILE A 127 -4.12 18.83 6.39
N SER A 128 -4.89 18.58 5.32
CA SER A 128 -6.26 19.04 5.14
C SER A 128 -7.17 17.84 4.85
N MET A 129 -8.35 17.82 5.48
CA MET A 129 -9.36 16.77 5.32
C MET A 129 -10.64 17.41 4.80
N GLN A 130 -11.14 16.95 3.66
CA GLN A 130 -12.32 17.53 3.00
C GLN A 130 -13.27 16.43 2.52
N GLY A 131 -14.56 16.58 2.86
CA GLY A 131 -15.64 15.83 2.23
C GLY A 131 -16.13 16.56 0.97
N GLN A 132 -16.39 15.82 -0.08
CA GLN A 132 -16.91 16.35 -1.34
C GLN A 132 -17.99 15.41 -1.87
N GLN A 133 -19.26 15.79 -1.66
CA GLN A 133 -20.42 14.92 -1.92
C GLN A 133 -20.27 13.58 -1.16
N ASP A 134 -20.19 12.46 -1.90
CA ASP A 134 -20.01 11.11 -1.33
C ASP A 134 -18.55 10.68 -1.26
N ASP A 135 -17.62 11.56 -1.61
CA ASP A 135 -16.19 11.28 -1.61
C ASP A 135 -15.46 12.05 -0.50
N MET A 136 -14.31 11.56 -0.12
CA MET A 136 -13.44 12.21 0.85
C MET A 136 -12.04 12.32 0.29
N VAL A 137 -11.33 13.40 0.62
CA VAL A 137 -9.94 13.59 0.24
C VAL A 137 -9.13 14.17 1.38
N VAL A 138 -7.96 13.64 1.57
CA VAL A 138 -6.92 14.17 2.45
C VAL A 138 -5.76 14.65 1.58
N THR A 139 -5.32 15.89 1.82
CA THR A 139 -4.10 16.42 1.21
C THR A 139 -3.07 16.69 2.29
N ALA A 140 -1.80 16.54 1.94
CA ALA A 140 -0.65 16.83 2.80
C ALA A 140 0.54 17.27 1.95
N GLN A 141 1.63 17.69 2.59
CA GLN A 141 2.92 17.95 1.95
C GLN A 141 4.02 17.24 2.76
N THR A 142 5.08 16.80 2.07
CA THR A 142 6.29 16.34 2.75
C THR A 142 7.05 17.53 3.33
N HIS A 143 7.81 17.31 4.40
CA HIS A 143 8.51 18.36 5.12
C HIS A 143 9.74 18.88 4.37
N GLU A 144 10.59 18.01 3.80
CA GLU A 144 11.88 18.36 3.18
C GLU A 144 11.69 19.05 1.80
N GLU A 145 10.94 18.43 0.90
CA GLU A 145 10.81 18.89 -0.49
C GLU A 145 9.43 19.53 -0.77
N GLY A 146 8.50 19.52 0.18
CA GLY A 146 7.15 20.05 -0.04
C GLY A 146 6.34 19.29 -1.09
N ILE A 147 6.61 17.98 -1.28
CA ILE A 147 5.90 17.16 -2.25
C ILE A 147 4.43 17.09 -1.84
N SER A 148 3.54 17.53 -2.69
CA SER A 148 2.11 17.46 -2.46
C SER A 148 1.63 16.01 -2.55
N ILE A 149 0.75 15.61 -1.63
CA ILE A 149 0.17 14.27 -1.56
C ILE A 149 -1.34 14.41 -1.48
N ALA A 150 -2.06 13.55 -2.18
CA ALA A 150 -3.51 13.42 -2.05
C ALA A 150 -3.90 11.96 -1.93
N VAL A 151 -4.74 11.66 -0.94
CA VAL A 151 -5.39 10.35 -0.76
C VAL A 151 -6.88 10.60 -0.78
N ALA A 152 -7.59 10.06 -1.76
CA ALA A 152 -9.04 10.13 -1.82
C ALA A 152 -9.67 8.76 -1.55
N GLU A 153 -10.91 8.76 -1.05
CA GLU A 153 -11.67 7.56 -0.69
C GLU A 153 -13.14 7.75 -0.99
N GLY A 154 -13.75 6.71 -1.55
CA GLY A 154 -15.17 6.63 -1.77
C GLY A 154 -15.69 5.20 -1.61
N VAL A 155 -16.97 5.08 -1.30
CA VAL A 155 -17.64 3.80 -1.05
C VAL A 155 -18.92 3.66 -1.87
N LEU A 156 -19.34 2.41 -2.06
CA LEU A 156 -20.62 2.05 -2.66
C LEU A 156 -21.20 0.84 -1.92
N ALA A 157 -22.35 1.01 -1.27
CA ALA A 157 -23.11 -0.09 -0.67
C ALA A 157 -24.08 -0.68 -1.71
N SER A 158 -24.12 -2.01 -1.83
CA SER A 158 -25.07 -2.72 -2.72
C SER A 158 -26.47 -2.92 -2.13
N TYR A 159 -26.75 -2.25 -1.02
CA TYR A 159 -27.98 -2.35 -0.23
C TYR A 159 -28.41 -0.96 0.28
N PRO A 160 -29.67 -0.80 0.68
CA PRO A 160 -30.13 0.45 1.29
C PRO A 160 -29.41 0.72 2.60
N ALA A 161 -28.71 1.85 2.69
CA ALA A 161 -27.97 2.27 3.87
C ALA A 161 -28.07 3.79 4.06
N GLU A 162 -28.08 4.24 5.31
CA GLU A 162 -27.86 5.64 5.64
C GLU A 162 -26.35 5.88 5.73
N MET A 163 -25.84 6.89 5.02
CA MET A 163 -24.42 7.22 5.04
C MET A 163 -24.19 8.63 5.59
N LYS A 164 -23.22 8.78 6.50
CA LYS A 164 -22.82 10.07 7.07
C LYS A 164 -21.32 10.24 6.95
N GLN A 165 -20.89 11.43 6.54
CA GLN A 165 -19.47 11.83 6.62
C GLN A 165 -19.23 12.60 7.90
N ILE A 166 -18.11 12.31 8.57
CA ILE A 166 -17.67 13.05 9.74
C ILE A 166 -16.15 13.29 9.70
N VAL A 167 -15.74 14.44 10.20
CA VAL A 167 -14.34 14.73 10.51
C VAL A 167 -14.21 14.71 12.02
N LYS A 168 -13.35 13.85 12.54
CA LYS A 168 -13.11 13.73 13.98
C LYS A 168 -11.64 13.42 14.26
N ASN A 169 -11.01 14.26 15.10
CA ASN A 169 -9.60 14.16 15.43
C ASN A 169 -8.74 14.18 14.16
N HIS A 170 -8.01 13.09 13.87
CA HIS A 170 -7.14 12.94 12.72
C HIS A 170 -7.77 12.06 11.63
N LYS A 171 -9.09 12.00 11.53
CA LYS A 171 -9.80 11.11 10.60
C LYS A 171 -10.92 11.84 9.89
N ILE A 172 -11.10 11.50 8.61
CA ILE A 172 -12.32 11.75 7.88
C ILE A 172 -12.95 10.39 7.55
N LEU A 173 -14.22 10.22 7.89
CA LEU A 173 -14.87 8.91 7.96
C LEU A 173 -16.22 8.91 7.27
N HIS A 174 -16.52 7.82 6.59
CA HIS A 174 -17.88 7.38 6.29
C HIS A 174 -18.38 6.49 7.42
N ARG A 175 -19.61 6.76 7.87
CA ARG A 175 -20.37 5.91 8.77
C ARG A 175 -21.58 5.40 8.02
N ILE A 176 -21.65 4.09 7.78
CA ILE A 176 -22.66 3.41 6.95
C ILE A 176 -23.53 2.58 7.88
N PHE A 177 -24.81 2.94 7.97
CA PHE A 177 -25.77 2.33 8.88
C PHE A 177 -26.78 1.50 8.12
N PHE A 178 -26.99 0.27 8.56
CA PHE A 178 -27.99 -0.66 8.02
C PHE A 178 -28.37 -1.73 9.04
N ILE A 179 -29.47 -2.44 8.75
CA ILE A 179 -29.94 -3.56 9.58
C ILE A 179 -29.76 -4.86 8.79
N THR A 180 -29.15 -5.87 9.41
CA THR A 180 -28.99 -7.19 8.80
C THR A 180 -30.25 -8.03 8.94
N MET A 181 -30.53 -8.82 7.89
CA MET A 181 -31.44 -9.96 7.96
C MET A 181 -30.63 -11.23 8.21
N PRO A 182 -31.10 -12.17 9.06
CA PRO A 182 -30.39 -13.41 9.32
C PRO A 182 -30.07 -14.18 8.04
N GLY A 183 -28.79 -14.54 7.86
CA GLY A 183 -28.31 -15.32 6.72
C GLY A 183 -28.03 -14.53 5.44
N GLU A 184 -28.35 -13.24 5.38
CA GLU A 184 -28.00 -12.40 4.24
C GLU A 184 -26.60 -11.81 4.37
N THR A 185 -25.98 -11.51 3.22
CA THR A 185 -24.66 -10.87 3.13
C THR A 185 -24.77 -9.49 2.50
N TYR A 186 -24.20 -8.51 3.18
CA TYR A 186 -24.22 -7.11 2.81
C TYR A 186 -22.84 -6.69 2.30
N THR A 187 -22.76 -6.26 1.04
CA THR A 187 -21.50 -5.93 0.39
C THR A 187 -21.33 -4.42 0.26
N THR A 188 -20.20 -3.91 0.71
CA THR A 188 -19.76 -2.53 0.50
C THR A 188 -18.41 -2.54 -0.19
N ASP A 189 -18.32 -1.92 -1.35
CA ASP A 189 -17.10 -1.70 -2.09
C ASP A 189 -16.48 -0.35 -1.74
N LYS A 190 -15.16 -0.28 -1.75
CA LYS A 190 -14.37 0.89 -1.42
C LYS A 190 -13.23 1.04 -2.39
N TRP A 191 -13.01 2.25 -2.84
CA TRP A 191 -11.85 2.63 -3.64
C TRP A 191 -11.03 3.68 -2.90
N ILE A 192 -9.72 3.56 -2.98
CA ILE A 192 -8.77 4.52 -2.45
C ILE A 192 -7.85 4.88 -3.59
N THR A 193 -7.71 6.17 -3.86
CA THR A 193 -6.79 6.66 -4.89
C THR A 193 -5.72 7.53 -4.27
N VAL A 194 -4.49 7.40 -4.79
CA VAL A 194 -3.32 8.09 -4.23
C VAL A 194 -2.51 8.72 -5.36
N PHE A 195 -2.27 10.04 -5.26
CA PHE A 195 -1.40 10.77 -6.17
C PHE A 195 -0.45 11.69 -5.40
N THR A 196 0.68 11.99 -6.03
CA THR A 196 1.68 12.90 -5.50
C THR A 196 2.07 13.96 -6.55
N GLY A 197 2.73 15.03 -6.11
CA GLY A 197 3.28 16.05 -7.00
C GLY A 197 4.39 15.54 -7.93
N LYS A 198 4.88 14.30 -7.72
CA LYS A 198 5.80 13.63 -8.66
C LYS A 198 5.06 12.95 -9.80
N ASP A 199 3.81 12.59 -9.61
CA ASP A 199 2.98 11.94 -10.62
C ASP A 199 2.28 12.98 -11.51
N VAL A 200 1.70 14.01 -10.89
CA VAL A 200 0.85 15.02 -11.57
C VAL A 200 0.96 16.38 -10.91
N VAL A 201 0.59 17.44 -11.65
CA VAL A 201 0.62 18.82 -11.15
C VAL A 201 -0.43 19.05 -10.04
N ASN A 202 -1.62 18.46 -10.16
CA ASN A 202 -2.74 18.63 -9.23
C ASN A 202 -3.17 17.29 -8.61
N PRO A 203 -2.42 16.75 -7.63
CA PRO A 203 -2.71 15.42 -7.05
C PRO A 203 -4.13 15.29 -6.51
N ARG A 204 -4.68 16.35 -5.90
CA ARG A 204 -6.04 16.34 -5.34
C ARG A 204 -7.11 16.12 -6.39
N GLU A 205 -7.04 16.84 -7.49
CA GLU A 205 -8.02 16.76 -8.57
C GLU A 205 -7.95 15.40 -9.26
N GLU A 206 -6.74 14.92 -9.52
CA GLU A 206 -6.51 13.65 -10.18
C GLU A 206 -6.95 12.47 -9.30
N ALA A 207 -6.68 12.53 -7.99
CA ALA A 207 -7.15 11.51 -7.05
C ALA A 207 -8.68 11.41 -7.03
N LEU A 208 -9.39 12.53 -6.98
CA LEU A 208 -10.85 12.55 -7.01
C LEU A 208 -11.40 12.12 -8.38
N HIS A 209 -10.78 12.54 -9.47
CA HIS A 209 -11.19 12.15 -10.82
C HIS A 209 -11.07 10.62 -11.02
N LEU A 210 -9.92 10.05 -10.69
CA LEU A 210 -9.69 8.61 -10.80
C LEU A 210 -10.60 7.81 -9.85
N LEU A 211 -10.89 8.34 -8.65
CA LEU A 211 -11.84 7.74 -7.72
C LEU A 211 -13.23 7.60 -8.34
N GLN A 212 -13.74 8.67 -8.93
CA GLN A 212 -15.06 8.68 -9.57
C GLN A 212 -15.11 7.74 -10.78
N GLN A 213 -14.06 7.73 -11.59
CA GLN A 213 -13.91 6.80 -12.70
C GLN A 213 -13.93 5.34 -12.22
N SER A 214 -13.10 5.00 -11.23
CA SER A 214 -13.00 3.64 -10.69
C SER A 214 -14.33 3.17 -10.07
N ARG A 215 -15.06 4.05 -9.38
CA ARG A 215 -16.38 3.74 -8.84
C ARG A 215 -17.42 3.51 -9.94
N THR A 216 -17.37 4.29 -11.01
CA THR A 216 -18.27 4.14 -12.16
C THR A 216 -18.01 2.82 -12.91
N GLU A 217 -16.76 2.43 -13.06
CA GLU A 217 -16.37 1.15 -13.66
C GLU A 217 -16.76 -0.05 -12.79
N GLY A 218 -16.77 0.12 -11.49
CA GLY A 218 -17.13 -0.89 -10.51
C GLY A 218 -15.95 -1.76 -10.05
N TYR A 219 -16.13 -2.32 -8.85
CA TYR A 219 -15.09 -3.13 -8.18
C TYR A 219 -14.68 -4.37 -8.97
N ASP A 220 -15.66 -5.11 -9.50
CA ASP A 220 -15.40 -6.38 -10.20
C ASP A 220 -14.63 -6.14 -11.50
N THR A 221 -14.89 -5.05 -12.22
CA THR A 221 -14.14 -4.67 -13.43
C THR A 221 -12.69 -4.33 -13.09
N LEU A 222 -12.46 -3.57 -12.01
CA LEU A 222 -11.12 -3.24 -11.54
C LEU A 222 -10.36 -4.51 -11.13
N LEU A 223 -11.02 -5.42 -10.40
CA LEU A 223 -10.45 -6.69 -9.97
C LEU A 223 -10.10 -7.60 -11.16
N GLU A 224 -10.97 -7.67 -12.16
CA GLU A 224 -10.71 -8.47 -13.38
C GLU A 224 -9.46 -7.97 -14.13
N ARG A 225 -9.33 -6.64 -14.31
CA ARG A 225 -8.14 -6.04 -14.95
C ARG A 225 -6.87 -6.30 -14.14
N HIS A 226 -6.94 -6.16 -12.81
CA HIS A 226 -5.86 -6.50 -11.90
C HIS A 226 -5.42 -7.98 -12.05
N ASN A 227 -6.37 -8.91 -12.01
CA ASN A 227 -6.10 -10.34 -12.16
C ASN A 227 -5.45 -10.66 -13.51
N ARG A 228 -5.93 -10.04 -14.60
CA ARG A 228 -5.35 -10.21 -15.94
C ARG A 228 -3.89 -9.79 -16.01
N ARG A 229 -3.53 -8.69 -15.34
CA ARG A 229 -2.13 -8.24 -15.24
C ARG A 229 -1.25 -9.25 -14.50
N TRP A 230 -1.73 -9.82 -13.40
CA TRP A 230 -1.03 -10.89 -12.71
C TRP A 230 -0.88 -12.15 -13.57
N GLU A 231 -1.92 -12.56 -14.25
CA GLU A 231 -1.86 -13.71 -15.17
C GLU A 231 -0.80 -13.52 -16.28
N GLU A 232 -0.68 -12.30 -16.82
CA GLU A 232 0.36 -11.97 -17.80
C GLU A 232 1.78 -12.14 -17.21
N LEU A 233 2.02 -11.68 -15.98
CA LEU A 233 3.30 -11.83 -15.30
C LEU A 233 3.64 -13.30 -15.04
N TRP A 234 2.66 -14.08 -14.59
CA TRP A 234 2.84 -15.51 -14.34
C TRP A 234 3.17 -16.33 -15.58
N LYS A 235 2.73 -15.95 -16.77
CA LYS A 235 3.06 -16.66 -18.01
C LYS A 235 4.56 -16.83 -18.22
N HIS A 236 5.38 -15.91 -17.73
CA HIS A 236 6.82 -15.89 -17.95
C HIS A 236 7.64 -16.24 -16.70
N ALA A 237 7.01 -16.26 -15.52
CA ALA A 237 7.72 -16.39 -14.25
C ALA A 237 7.31 -17.61 -13.41
N GLU A 238 6.20 -18.28 -13.73
CA GLU A 238 5.72 -19.42 -12.94
C GLU A 238 6.70 -20.59 -12.93
N VAL A 239 7.04 -21.09 -11.72
CA VAL A 239 7.87 -22.28 -11.55
C VAL A 239 7.00 -23.48 -11.18
N LYS A 240 7.15 -24.60 -11.89
CA LYS A 240 6.45 -25.86 -11.64
C LYS A 240 7.43 -26.91 -11.16
N ILE A 241 7.26 -27.34 -9.91
CA ILE A 241 8.07 -28.40 -9.28
C ILE A 241 7.17 -29.63 -9.10
N ARG A 242 7.56 -30.75 -9.71
CA ARG A 242 6.86 -32.04 -9.55
C ARG A 242 7.39 -32.77 -8.34
N GLY A 243 6.49 -33.28 -7.51
CA GLY A 243 6.84 -34.10 -6.34
C GLY A 243 7.08 -33.31 -5.05
N ASP A 244 7.21 -31.98 -5.09
CA ASP A 244 7.31 -31.15 -3.89
C ASP A 244 6.45 -29.88 -4.03
N VAL A 245 5.24 -29.95 -3.54
CA VAL A 245 4.26 -28.84 -3.57
C VAL A 245 4.73 -27.68 -2.69
N LYS A 246 5.34 -27.97 -1.53
CA LYS A 246 5.80 -26.91 -0.61
C LYS A 246 6.95 -26.09 -1.20
N ALA A 247 7.90 -26.75 -1.85
CA ALA A 247 8.97 -26.05 -2.55
C ALA A 247 8.43 -25.20 -3.70
N MET A 248 7.46 -25.72 -4.47
CA MET A 248 6.80 -24.99 -5.53
C MET A 248 6.08 -23.74 -5.01
N GLU A 249 5.32 -23.85 -3.92
CA GLU A 249 4.64 -22.75 -3.29
C GLU A 249 5.63 -21.69 -2.76
N ALA A 250 6.70 -22.11 -2.09
CA ALA A 250 7.72 -21.22 -1.55
C ALA A 250 8.42 -20.40 -2.65
N VAL A 251 8.78 -21.04 -3.77
CA VAL A 251 9.41 -20.37 -4.91
C VAL A 251 8.42 -19.38 -5.55
N ASN A 252 7.20 -19.81 -5.85
CA ASN A 252 6.21 -18.92 -6.47
C ASN A 252 5.79 -17.77 -5.54
N TYR A 253 5.75 -17.98 -4.22
CA TYR A 253 5.53 -16.92 -3.23
C TYR A 253 6.68 -15.88 -3.27
N SER A 254 7.92 -16.32 -3.40
CA SER A 254 9.07 -15.41 -3.57
C SER A 254 9.00 -14.63 -4.88
N ILE A 255 8.58 -15.28 -5.98
CA ILE A 255 8.34 -14.64 -7.28
C ILE A 255 7.24 -13.59 -7.17
N TYR A 256 6.14 -13.89 -6.46
CA TYR A 256 5.11 -12.90 -6.17
C TYR A 256 5.68 -11.62 -5.54
N HIS A 257 6.54 -11.76 -4.53
CA HIS A 257 7.15 -10.60 -3.90
C HIS A 257 8.03 -9.79 -4.85
N LEU A 258 8.86 -10.43 -5.67
CA LEU A 258 9.67 -9.75 -6.68
C LEU A 258 8.78 -9.00 -7.69
N GLN A 259 7.74 -9.66 -8.20
CA GLN A 259 6.81 -9.06 -9.16
C GLN A 259 6.01 -7.90 -8.56
N SER A 260 5.57 -8.00 -7.29
CA SER A 260 4.75 -6.97 -6.65
C SER A 260 5.50 -5.68 -6.34
N ILE A 261 6.82 -5.75 -6.13
CA ILE A 261 7.65 -4.59 -5.76
C ILE A 261 8.37 -3.95 -6.95
N ALA A 262 8.29 -4.53 -8.13
CA ALA A 262 8.97 -4.02 -9.32
C ALA A 262 8.36 -2.70 -9.81
N PRO A 263 9.16 -1.61 -10.00
CA PRO A 263 8.65 -0.27 -10.30
C PRO A 263 8.31 -0.10 -11.80
N ARG A 264 7.34 -0.85 -12.31
CA ARG A 264 6.96 -0.86 -13.73
C ARG A 264 6.29 0.43 -14.22
N HIS A 265 5.82 1.26 -13.31
CA HIS A 265 5.11 2.50 -13.61
C HIS A 265 6.04 3.68 -13.89
N THR A 266 7.34 3.53 -13.64
CA THR A 266 8.34 4.60 -13.80
C THR A 266 9.69 3.99 -14.17
N ASP A 267 10.54 4.76 -14.84
CA ASP A 267 11.90 4.38 -15.20
C ASP A 267 12.98 5.03 -14.31
N SER A 268 12.58 5.74 -13.25
CA SER A 268 13.47 6.47 -12.36
C SER A 268 13.71 5.80 -10.99
N LEU A 269 13.06 4.67 -10.73
CA LEU A 269 13.13 3.95 -9.46
C LEU A 269 13.74 2.56 -9.60
N SER A 270 14.15 1.98 -8.46
CA SER A 270 14.61 0.60 -8.35
C SER A 270 13.95 -0.09 -7.16
N ILE A 271 14.33 -1.33 -6.87
CA ILE A 271 13.74 -2.14 -5.80
C ILE A 271 14.54 -1.90 -4.51
N PRO A 272 13.93 -1.33 -3.46
CA PRO A 272 14.58 -1.21 -2.16
C PRO A 272 14.79 -2.58 -1.50
N ALA A 273 15.73 -2.69 -0.55
CA ALA A 273 16.09 -3.92 0.13
C ALA A 273 14.91 -4.70 0.75
N ARG A 274 13.87 -4.00 1.16
CA ARG A 274 12.61 -4.59 1.69
C ARG A 274 11.38 -4.25 0.87
N GLY A 275 11.56 -3.85 -0.38
CA GLY A 275 10.48 -3.35 -1.21
C GLY A 275 9.77 -2.18 -0.53
N LEU A 276 8.43 -2.20 -0.52
CA LEU A 276 7.60 -1.19 0.16
C LEU A 276 7.00 -1.69 1.48
N SER A 277 7.61 -2.73 2.10
CA SER A 277 7.05 -3.35 3.32
C SER A 277 7.25 -2.54 4.61
N GLY A 278 7.87 -1.40 4.55
CA GLY A 278 8.11 -0.50 5.69
C GLY A 278 9.36 0.37 5.52
N GLN A 279 9.64 1.18 6.55
CA GLN A 279 10.73 2.18 6.57
C GLN A 279 12.10 1.60 6.95
N THR A 280 12.17 0.35 7.38
CA THR A 280 13.42 -0.32 7.72
C THR A 280 14.38 -0.30 6.54
N TYR A 281 15.67 -0.09 6.79
CA TYR A 281 16.70 0.20 5.79
C TYR A 281 16.44 1.50 5.01
N LYS A 282 15.67 2.43 5.59
CA LYS A 282 15.38 3.76 5.01
C LYS A 282 14.79 3.70 3.59
N GLY A 283 14.21 2.54 3.20
CA GLY A 283 13.75 2.31 1.82
C GLY A 283 14.86 2.39 0.76
N ALA A 284 16.11 2.23 1.17
CA ALA A 284 17.26 2.36 0.27
C ALA A 284 17.38 1.17 -0.69
N VAL A 285 17.87 1.45 -1.88
CA VAL A 285 18.26 0.47 -2.89
C VAL A 285 19.70 0.07 -2.64
N PHE A 286 19.90 -1.21 -2.35
CA PHE A 286 21.22 -1.81 -2.13
C PHE A 286 21.77 -2.41 -3.42
N TRP A 287 23.03 -2.81 -3.41
CA TRP A 287 23.64 -3.57 -4.52
C TRP A 287 23.02 -4.95 -4.70
N ASP A 288 22.31 -5.44 -3.70
CA ASP A 288 21.51 -6.68 -3.74
C ASP A 288 20.53 -6.72 -4.92
N THR A 289 20.02 -5.60 -5.32
CA THR A 289 19.09 -5.50 -6.45
C THR A 289 19.76 -5.96 -7.74
N GLU A 290 20.98 -5.49 -8.00
CA GLU A 290 21.74 -5.87 -9.19
C GLU A 290 22.35 -7.27 -9.06
N MET A 291 22.77 -7.66 -7.86
CA MET A 291 23.45 -8.93 -7.64
C MET A 291 22.51 -10.13 -7.58
N PHE A 292 21.28 -9.96 -7.10
CA PHE A 292 20.38 -11.08 -6.79
C PHE A 292 19.00 -10.99 -7.42
N MET A 293 18.51 -9.79 -7.73
CA MET A 293 17.15 -9.61 -8.26
C MET A 293 17.15 -9.38 -9.79
N LEU A 294 18.17 -8.71 -10.31
CA LEU A 294 18.23 -8.33 -11.71
C LEU A 294 18.17 -9.53 -12.66
N ASP A 295 18.87 -10.62 -12.36
CA ASP A 295 18.91 -11.83 -13.19
C ASP A 295 17.53 -12.45 -13.37
N PHE A 296 16.69 -12.41 -12.32
CA PHE A 296 15.31 -12.86 -12.42
C PHE A 296 14.53 -12.04 -13.47
N PHE A 297 14.66 -10.72 -13.44
CA PHE A 297 13.96 -9.85 -14.39
C PHE A 297 14.57 -9.92 -15.79
N LEU A 298 15.88 -10.11 -15.93
CA LEU A 298 16.50 -10.34 -17.24
C LEU A 298 15.90 -11.55 -17.98
N MET A 299 15.55 -12.59 -17.22
CA MET A 299 14.98 -13.82 -17.78
C MET A 299 13.46 -13.79 -17.95
N THR A 300 12.74 -13.03 -17.12
CA THR A 300 11.26 -13.09 -17.07
C THR A 300 10.57 -11.81 -17.52
N ASP A 301 11.21 -10.65 -17.35
CA ASP A 301 10.68 -9.31 -17.67
C ASP A 301 11.83 -8.34 -18.01
N PRO A 302 12.44 -8.45 -19.23
CA PRO A 302 13.57 -7.60 -19.60
C PRO A 302 13.27 -6.10 -19.59
N ALA A 303 12.01 -5.69 -19.71
CA ALA A 303 11.60 -4.30 -19.62
C ALA A 303 11.84 -3.77 -18.19
N THR A 304 11.42 -4.53 -17.18
CA THR A 304 11.71 -4.22 -15.77
C THR A 304 13.22 -4.24 -15.48
N ALA A 305 13.97 -5.24 -16.00
CA ALA A 305 15.42 -5.27 -15.84
C ALA A 305 16.09 -3.98 -16.36
N ARG A 306 15.62 -3.45 -17.49
CA ARG A 306 16.09 -2.18 -18.05
C ARG A 306 15.83 -0.99 -17.11
N ILE A 307 14.66 -0.95 -16.46
CA ILE A 307 14.32 0.07 -15.47
C ILE A 307 15.30 0.04 -14.30
N LEU A 308 15.57 -1.15 -13.75
CA LEU A 308 16.51 -1.34 -12.64
C LEU A 308 17.91 -0.86 -13.00
N MET A 309 18.39 -1.18 -14.19
CA MET A 309 19.70 -0.71 -14.68
C MET A 309 19.70 0.79 -14.95
N LYS A 310 18.61 1.34 -15.48
CA LYS A 310 18.48 2.78 -15.73
C LYS A 310 18.62 3.59 -14.46
N TYR A 311 18.08 3.12 -13.34
CA TYR A 311 18.25 3.76 -12.04
C TYR A 311 19.75 3.98 -11.71
N ARG A 312 20.63 3.00 -11.94
CA ARG A 312 22.07 3.17 -11.70
C ARG A 312 22.70 4.17 -12.67
N ILE A 313 22.26 4.19 -13.92
CA ILE A 313 22.73 5.17 -14.91
C ILE A 313 22.33 6.60 -14.49
N ASP A 314 21.07 6.79 -14.11
CA ASP A 314 20.53 8.09 -13.73
C ASP A 314 21.13 8.60 -12.39
N THR A 315 21.53 7.68 -11.51
CA THR A 315 22.17 8.02 -10.21
C THR A 315 23.70 8.12 -10.26
N LEU A 316 24.32 8.00 -11.44
CA LEU A 316 25.78 8.10 -11.62
C LEU A 316 26.39 9.37 -11.02
N ALA A 317 25.72 10.51 -11.14
CA ALA A 317 26.19 11.78 -10.58
C ALA A 317 26.38 11.71 -9.05
N GLY A 318 25.51 10.97 -8.33
CA GLY A 318 25.67 10.69 -6.90
C GLY A 318 26.90 9.86 -6.61
N ALA A 319 27.13 8.81 -7.41
CA ALA A 319 28.28 7.93 -7.27
C ALA A 319 29.63 8.66 -7.53
N LEU A 320 29.65 9.57 -8.51
CA LEU A 320 30.83 10.41 -8.77
C LEU A 320 31.10 11.37 -7.60
N ARG A 321 30.08 11.99 -7.03
CA ARG A 321 30.24 12.83 -5.83
C ARG A 321 30.79 12.05 -4.64
N LYS A 322 30.26 10.83 -4.40
CA LYS A 322 30.73 9.96 -3.32
C LYS A 322 32.21 9.57 -3.52
N ALA A 323 32.61 9.16 -4.72
CA ALA A 323 34.00 8.84 -5.01
C ALA A 323 34.92 10.04 -4.72
N ALA A 324 34.58 11.23 -5.22
CA ALA A 324 35.34 12.46 -4.99
C ALA A 324 35.43 12.83 -3.49
N HIS A 325 34.35 12.64 -2.72
CA HIS A 325 34.35 12.88 -1.27
C HIS A 325 35.37 12.02 -0.53
N TYR A 326 35.58 10.77 -0.98
CA TYR A 326 36.60 9.88 -0.43
C TYR A 326 37.99 9.99 -1.11
N GLY A 327 38.15 10.95 -2.01
CA GLY A 327 39.44 11.19 -2.69
C GLY A 327 39.76 10.21 -3.82
N TYR A 328 38.73 9.54 -4.38
CA TYR A 328 38.90 8.61 -5.49
C TYR A 328 38.41 9.22 -6.81
N GLU A 329 39.09 8.82 -7.89
CA GLU A 329 38.59 9.02 -9.26
C GLU A 329 37.56 7.93 -9.62
N GLY A 330 36.62 8.25 -10.51
CA GLY A 330 35.58 7.30 -10.96
C GLY A 330 34.29 7.41 -10.16
N ALA A 331 33.54 6.32 -10.07
CA ALA A 331 32.21 6.29 -9.46
C ALA A 331 32.16 5.28 -8.30
N PHE A 332 31.66 5.74 -7.17
CA PHE A 332 31.43 4.89 -5.98
C PHE A 332 29.93 4.93 -5.66
N TYR A 333 29.16 3.96 -6.14
CA TYR A 333 27.76 3.84 -5.82
C TYR A 333 27.57 3.56 -4.33
N ALA A 334 26.68 4.34 -3.71
CA ALA A 334 26.36 4.15 -2.30
C ALA A 334 25.78 2.75 -2.04
N TRP A 335 26.17 2.15 -0.91
CA TRP A 335 25.57 0.90 -0.44
C TRP A 335 24.07 1.07 -0.18
N GLU A 336 23.68 2.16 0.50
CA GLU A 336 22.28 2.58 0.71
C GLU A 336 21.98 3.77 -0.20
N SER A 337 21.43 3.53 -1.39
CA SER A 337 21.10 4.55 -2.37
C SER A 337 19.62 4.88 -2.33
N GLN A 338 19.28 6.15 -2.35
CA GLN A 338 17.90 6.62 -2.50
C GLN A 338 17.73 7.40 -3.81
N GLU A 339 16.56 7.98 -4.01
CA GLU A 339 16.21 8.73 -5.20
C GLU A 339 17.27 9.78 -5.57
N GLY A 340 17.50 9.95 -6.87
CA GLY A 340 18.50 10.88 -7.40
C GLY A 340 19.95 10.53 -7.05
N GLY A 341 20.21 9.32 -6.54
CA GLY A 341 21.54 8.89 -6.10
C GLY A 341 21.97 9.47 -4.76
N TYR A 342 21.00 9.85 -3.93
CA TYR A 342 21.26 10.29 -2.56
C TYR A 342 21.93 9.16 -1.79
N ASP A 343 23.05 9.47 -1.12
CA ASP A 343 23.75 8.55 -0.24
C ASP A 343 23.09 8.54 1.14
N ALA A 344 22.36 7.47 1.43
CA ALA A 344 21.66 7.29 2.70
C ALA A 344 22.51 6.56 3.76
N CYS A 345 23.74 6.19 3.44
CA CYS A 345 24.66 5.59 4.40
C CYS A 345 24.93 6.55 5.56
N THR A 346 25.16 6.01 6.74
CA THR A 346 25.60 6.80 7.89
C THR A 346 27.12 6.87 7.91
N ASP A 347 27.68 7.94 8.44
CA ASP A 347 29.13 8.14 8.56
C ASP A 347 29.86 7.04 9.36
N TYR A 348 29.11 6.20 10.08
CA TYR A 348 29.61 5.08 10.86
C TYR A 348 29.40 3.71 10.19
N ASN A 349 28.86 3.69 8.98
CA ASN A 349 28.65 2.44 8.28
C ASN A 349 29.99 1.97 7.69
N VAL A 350 30.50 0.84 8.16
CA VAL A 350 31.76 0.26 7.69
C VAL A 350 31.77 0.03 6.18
N THR A 351 30.61 -0.19 5.57
CA THR A 351 30.44 -0.34 4.12
C THR A 351 30.64 0.97 3.35
N ASP A 352 30.69 2.12 4.01
CA ASP A 352 31.04 3.38 3.36
C ASP A 352 32.53 3.51 3.07
N VAL A 353 33.33 2.71 3.73
CA VAL A 353 34.79 2.77 3.69
C VAL A 353 35.37 1.75 2.72
N PHE A 354 34.58 0.79 2.23
CA PHE A 354 35.03 -0.30 1.37
C PHE A 354 34.26 -0.39 0.07
#